data_b56e23b7379ee04543c85176af70bcef
#
_entry.id   b56e23b7379ee04543c85176af70bcef
#
_cell.length_a   1.000
_cell.length_b   1.000
_cell.length_c   1.000
_cell.angle_alpha   90.00
_cell.angle_beta   90.00
_cell.angle_gamma   90.00
#
_symmetry.space_group_name_H-M   'P 1'
#
loop_
_entity.id
_entity.type
_entity.pdbx_description
1 polymer ?
#
loop_
_entity_poly.entity_id
_entity_poly.type
_entity_poly.pdbx_seq_one_letter_code
_entity_poly.pdbx_strand_id
1 'polypeptide(L)'
;MRNLSNSYLSLTEDKHKEVILLNSQLQKLTWLFKGRIFTLLMTLCILSPSIFAQPSLVFGVVPQQSATKLVQQWQPLLQRWGEIAGVEIKFATARDIPTFEARLMAGEYDIAYMNPYHFTLVNQNPGYMALARAKNKRITGIIVARRGKSVSLDELQDKTIAFPAPRAFAASIITQSELAQKGIKFTPKYVGSHDSVYLGVLKGLYIAGGGVKRTFESLPSEIKDQLSIIYTTAGYTPHAIAVSNNVDEEITLALRKAISQLNDDPKAQESFALLNIDGLQLAQDQDWQDVVQLGISR
;
A
#
# COMPACT_ATOMS: atom_id res chain seq x y z
N MET A 1 90.56 52.64 15.21
CA MET A 1 89.55 52.05 14.25
C MET A 1 89.13 50.61 14.64
N ARG A 2 89.29 50.13 15.88
CA ARG A 2 88.86 48.73 16.26
C ARG A 2 87.56 48.62 17.08
N ASN A 3 86.92 49.74 17.48
CA ASN A 3 85.70 49.72 18.34
C ASN A 3 84.39 49.83 17.59
N LEU A 4 84.35 50.18 16.31
CA LEU A 4 83.10 50.29 15.51
C LEU A 4 82.70 48.98 14.89
N SER A 5 83.56 48.02 14.63
CA SER A 5 83.21 46.70 13.99
C SER A 5 82.56 45.75 14.98
N ASN A 6 82.84 45.79 16.28
CA ASN A 6 82.25 44.92 17.27
C ASN A 6 80.78 45.30 17.61
N SER A 7 80.43 46.58 17.55
CA SER A 7 79.03 46.99 17.81
C SER A 7 78.06 46.66 16.68
N TYR A 8 78.54 46.68 15.45
CA TYR A 8 77.70 46.25 14.27
C TYR A 8 77.46 44.71 14.23
N LEU A 9 78.45 43.94 14.66
CA LEU A 9 78.32 42.50 14.73
C LEU A 9 77.32 42.06 15.83
N SER A 10 77.34 42.72 17.00
CA SER A 10 76.40 42.40 18.06
C SER A 10 74.95 42.79 17.77
N LEU A 11 74.72 43.90 17.02
CA LEU A 11 73.38 44.32 16.56
C LEU A 11 72.81 43.44 15.50
N THR A 12 73.64 42.79 14.68
CA THR A 12 73.12 41.80 13.63
C THR A 12 72.88 40.46 14.28
N GLU A 13 73.59 40.03 15.24
CA GLU A 13 73.33 38.79 16.00
C GLU A 13 72.06 38.86 16.85
N ASP A 14 71.79 39.99 17.49
CA ASP A 14 70.55 40.16 18.27
C ASP A 14 69.32 40.24 17.37
N LYS A 15 69.36 40.92 16.21
CA LYS A 15 68.30 40.90 15.25
C LYS A 15 68.07 39.50 14.67
N HIS A 16 69.11 38.72 14.45
CA HIS A 16 68.97 37.34 13.96
C HIS A 16 68.30 36.44 14.99
N LYS A 17 68.61 36.58 16.26
CA LYS A 17 67.97 35.87 17.38
C LYS A 17 66.48 36.25 17.51
N GLU A 18 66.15 37.55 17.42
CA GLU A 18 64.75 38.01 17.44
C GLU A 18 63.92 37.44 16.25
N VAL A 19 64.47 37.40 15.03
CA VAL A 19 63.80 36.84 13.89
C VAL A 19 63.58 35.31 14.04
N ILE A 20 64.54 34.58 14.59
CA ILE A 20 64.40 33.15 14.89
C ILE A 20 63.34 32.91 15.97
N LEU A 21 63.30 33.74 17.01
CA LEU A 21 62.30 33.67 18.07
C LEU A 21 60.89 33.94 17.51
N LEU A 22 60.75 34.99 16.68
CA LEU A 22 59.49 35.35 16.05
C LEU A 22 58.95 34.22 15.14
N ASN A 23 59.83 33.63 14.35
CA ASN A 23 59.46 32.51 13.47
C ASN A 23 59.05 31.25 14.27
N SER A 24 59.72 30.99 15.40
CA SER A 24 59.34 29.87 16.28
C SER A 24 57.97 30.09 16.95
N GLN A 25 57.67 31.33 17.33
CA GLN A 25 56.37 31.73 17.89
C GLN A 25 55.24 31.62 16.83
N LEU A 26 55.52 32.08 15.62
CA LEU A 26 54.59 31.96 14.47
C LEU A 26 54.31 30.48 14.10
N GLN A 27 55.32 29.61 14.11
CA GLN A 27 55.13 28.18 13.87
C GLN A 27 54.30 27.52 14.98
N LYS A 28 54.50 27.87 16.27
CA LYS A 28 53.68 27.38 17.37
C LYS A 28 52.23 27.84 17.26
N LEU A 29 52.01 29.09 16.85
CA LEU A 29 50.67 29.65 16.64
C LEU A 29 49.92 28.96 15.49
N THR A 30 50.60 28.73 14.37
CA THR A 30 50.03 28.01 13.22
C THR A 30 49.70 26.53 13.52
N TRP A 31 50.55 25.90 14.35
CA TRP A 31 50.27 24.51 14.79
C TRP A 31 49.07 24.42 15.72
N LEU A 32 48.93 25.36 16.65
CA LEU A 32 47.77 25.45 17.54
C LEU A 32 46.46 25.77 16.79
N PHE A 33 46.53 26.63 15.78
CA PHE A 33 45.36 26.91 14.90
C PHE A 33 44.95 25.70 14.07
N LYS A 34 45.91 25.00 13.48
CA LYS A 34 45.64 23.78 12.71
C LYS A 34 45.05 22.66 13.58
N GLY A 35 45.58 22.51 14.83
CA GLY A 35 45.03 21.55 15.80
C GLY A 35 43.59 21.86 16.19
N ARG A 36 43.27 23.15 16.48
CA ARG A 36 41.91 23.57 16.84
C ARG A 36 40.90 23.41 15.69
N ILE A 37 41.30 23.73 14.45
CA ILE A 37 40.45 23.54 13.28
C ILE A 37 40.19 22.04 13.02
N PHE A 38 41.23 21.20 13.19
CA PHE A 38 41.08 19.76 13.03
C PHE A 38 40.15 19.16 14.11
N THR A 39 40.26 19.61 15.37
CA THR A 39 39.35 19.16 16.43
C THR A 39 37.94 19.62 16.21
N LEU A 40 37.70 20.84 15.70
CA LEU A 40 36.38 21.38 15.41
C LEU A 40 35.72 20.61 14.23
N LEU A 41 36.48 20.28 13.18
CA LEU A 41 36.01 19.46 12.04
C LEU A 41 35.65 18.03 12.48
N MET A 42 36.47 17.42 13.36
CA MET A 42 36.18 16.10 13.90
C MET A 42 34.91 16.07 14.75
N THR A 43 34.70 17.12 15.57
CA THR A 43 33.48 17.23 16.40
C THR A 43 32.23 17.45 15.54
N LEU A 44 32.33 18.15 14.41
CA LEU A 44 31.21 18.38 13.48
C LEU A 44 30.81 17.09 12.76
N CYS A 45 31.75 16.20 12.47
CA CYS A 45 31.46 14.88 11.87
C CYS A 45 30.72 13.92 12.83
N ILE A 46 30.91 14.06 14.14
CA ILE A 46 30.27 13.22 15.17
C ILE A 46 28.80 13.68 15.41
N LEU A 47 28.50 14.93 15.11
CA LEU A 47 27.18 15.54 15.26
C LEU A 47 26.31 15.44 13.98
N SER A 48 26.79 14.75 12.93
CA SER A 48 25.95 14.50 11.74
C SER A 48 24.77 13.64 12.19
N PRO A 49 23.51 14.12 12.11
CA PRO A 49 22.36 13.28 12.39
C PRO A 49 22.43 12.09 11.40
N SER A 50 22.42 10.88 11.93
CA SER A 50 22.23 9.70 11.11
C SER A 50 20.89 9.88 10.41
N ILE A 51 20.91 10.18 9.12
CA ILE A 51 19.72 10.14 8.28
C ILE A 51 19.38 8.66 8.19
N PHE A 52 18.60 8.15 9.16
CA PHE A 52 17.98 6.86 9.02
C PHE A 52 17.06 6.96 7.81
N ALA A 53 17.38 6.24 6.74
CA ALA A 53 16.47 6.10 5.62
C ALA A 53 15.15 5.56 6.17
N GLN A 54 14.06 6.29 5.93
CA GLN A 54 12.73 5.87 6.37
C GLN A 54 12.43 4.50 5.75
N PRO A 55 11.99 3.50 6.53
CA PRO A 55 11.63 2.19 5.98
C PRO A 55 10.59 2.35 4.88
N SER A 56 10.78 1.66 3.77
CA SER A 56 9.90 1.73 2.59
C SER A 56 9.21 0.39 2.41
N LEU A 57 7.87 0.38 2.41
CA LEU A 57 7.02 -0.78 2.30
C LEU A 57 6.21 -0.77 1.00
N VAL A 58 6.06 -1.92 0.37
CA VAL A 58 5.24 -2.10 -0.83
C VAL A 58 3.84 -2.53 -0.43
N PHE A 59 2.84 -1.68 -0.73
CA PHE A 59 1.42 -1.95 -0.50
C PHE A 59 0.75 -2.46 -1.78
N GLY A 60 0.52 -3.76 -1.85
CA GLY A 60 -0.16 -4.40 -2.97
C GLY A 60 -1.68 -4.24 -2.91
N VAL A 61 -2.30 -3.74 -3.98
CA VAL A 61 -3.76 -3.63 -4.09
C VAL A 61 -4.28 -4.58 -5.16
N VAL A 62 -5.23 -5.44 -4.79
CA VAL A 62 -5.87 -6.34 -5.74
C VAL A 62 -6.54 -5.58 -6.89
N PRO A 63 -6.25 -5.90 -8.18
CA PRO A 63 -6.68 -5.12 -9.34
C PRO A 63 -8.16 -5.36 -9.69
N GLN A 64 -9.07 -4.82 -8.90
CA GLN A 64 -10.50 -4.88 -9.15
C GLN A 64 -10.94 -3.88 -10.24
N GLN A 65 -10.18 -2.82 -10.42
CA GLN A 65 -10.39 -1.71 -11.35
C GLN A 65 -9.10 -1.39 -12.10
N SER A 66 -9.12 -0.38 -13.00
CA SER A 66 -7.90 0.05 -13.69
C SER A 66 -6.83 0.56 -12.72
N ALA A 67 -5.56 0.36 -13.06
CA ALA A 67 -4.43 0.79 -12.22
C ALA A 67 -4.49 2.30 -11.91
N THR A 68 -4.83 3.13 -12.90
CA THR A 68 -4.99 4.59 -12.72
C THR A 68 -6.04 4.92 -11.67
N LYS A 69 -7.21 4.26 -11.70
CA LYS A 69 -8.26 4.48 -10.72
C LYS A 69 -7.84 4.03 -9.33
N LEU A 70 -7.17 2.88 -9.23
CA LEU A 70 -6.68 2.38 -7.95
C LEU A 70 -5.63 3.32 -7.33
N VAL A 71 -4.68 3.85 -8.11
CA VAL A 71 -3.70 4.84 -7.63
C VAL A 71 -4.41 6.08 -7.09
N GLN A 72 -5.35 6.65 -7.85
CA GLN A 72 -6.11 7.84 -7.42
C GLN A 72 -6.87 7.62 -6.12
N GLN A 73 -7.39 6.42 -5.89
CA GLN A 73 -8.17 6.09 -4.70
C GLN A 73 -7.29 5.78 -3.48
N TRP A 74 -6.15 5.08 -3.68
CA TRP A 74 -5.35 4.56 -2.58
C TRP A 74 -4.19 5.46 -2.16
N GLN A 75 -3.54 6.15 -3.13
CA GLN A 75 -2.33 6.92 -2.87
C GLN A 75 -2.49 7.96 -1.75
N PRO A 76 -3.59 8.74 -1.66
CA PRO A 76 -3.75 9.72 -0.58
C PRO A 76 -3.80 9.06 0.81
N LEU A 77 -4.51 7.91 0.93
CA LEU A 77 -4.58 7.17 2.19
C LEU A 77 -3.22 6.58 2.58
N LEU A 78 -2.50 5.98 1.63
CA LEU A 78 -1.20 5.35 1.87
C LEU A 78 -0.16 6.38 2.29
N GLN A 79 -0.15 7.56 1.64
CA GLN A 79 0.72 8.65 2.03
C GLN A 79 0.43 9.09 3.48
N ARG A 80 -0.85 9.33 3.80
CA ARG A 80 -1.23 9.76 5.14
C ARG A 80 -0.94 8.71 6.20
N TRP A 81 -1.19 7.44 5.89
CA TRP A 81 -0.87 6.32 6.77
C TRP A 81 0.63 6.22 7.04
N GLY A 82 1.45 6.33 5.98
CA GLY A 82 2.91 6.32 6.09
C GLY A 82 3.45 7.48 6.92
N GLU A 83 2.93 8.71 6.73
CA GLU A 83 3.29 9.89 7.54
C GLU A 83 3.05 9.65 9.04
N ILE A 84 1.90 9.07 9.41
CA ILE A 84 1.54 8.80 10.80
C ILE A 84 2.36 7.63 11.37
N ALA A 85 2.62 6.60 10.57
CA ALA A 85 3.37 5.43 11.01
C ALA A 85 4.90 5.63 11.00
N GLY A 86 5.42 6.72 10.39
CA GLY A 86 6.84 6.95 10.25
C GLY A 86 7.53 6.07 9.22
N VAL A 87 6.81 5.60 8.19
CA VAL A 87 7.31 4.75 7.10
C VAL A 87 6.87 5.28 5.74
N GLU A 88 7.62 4.99 4.69
CA GLU A 88 7.15 5.21 3.32
C GLU A 88 6.29 4.03 2.88
N ILE A 89 5.07 4.27 2.37
CA ILE A 89 4.21 3.22 1.82
C ILE A 89 4.03 3.45 0.32
N LYS A 90 4.59 2.56 -0.50
CA LYS A 90 4.54 2.61 -1.97
C LYS A 90 3.38 1.78 -2.48
N PHE A 91 2.51 2.42 -3.27
CA PHE A 91 1.43 1.73 -3.97
C PHE A 91 1.98 0.75 -5.01
N ALA A 92 1.42 -0.45 -5.05
CA ALA A 92 1.63 -1.44 -6.10
C ALA A 92 0.31 -2.13 -6.46
N THR A 93 0.19 -2.58 -7.69
CA THR A 93 -0.90 -3.44 -8.16
C THR A 93 -0.38 -4.37 -9.26
N ALA A 94 -1.25 -5.15 -9.86
CA ALA A 94 -0.90 -6.04 -10.97
C ALA A 94 -1.82 -5.77 -12.17
N ARG A 95 -1.45 -6.30 -13.33
CA ARG A 95 -2.27 -6.18 -14.56
C ARG A 95 -3.63 -6.86 -14.45
N ASP A 96 -3.71 -7.95 -13.67
CA ASP A 96 -4.92 -8.76 -13.47
C ASP A 96 -4.87 -9.49 -12.12
N ILE A 97 -6.00 -10.05 -11.70
CA ILE A 97 -6.14 -10.76 -10.42
C ILE A 97 -5.23 -11.99 -10.34
N PRO A 98 -5.09 -12.86 -11.35
CA PRO A 98 -4.16 -13.98 -11.31
C PRO A 98 -2.70 -13.57 -11.12
N THR A 99 -2.25 -12.50 -11.77
CA THR A 99 -0.88 -11.96 -11.59
C THR A 99 -0.68 -11.39 -10.18
N PHE A 100 -1.69 -10.69 -9.64
CA PHE A 100 -1.66 -10.21 -8.26
C PHE A 100 -1.54 -11.38 -7.27
N GLU A 101 -2.34 -12.41 -7.48
CA GLU A 101 -2.35 -13.61 -6.64
C GLU A 101 -0.99 -14.34 -6.64
N ALA A 102 -0.38 -14.50 -7.83
CA ALA A 102 0.95 -15.09 -7.95
C ALA A 102 2.01 -14.31 -7.16
N ARG A 103 2.01 -12.98 -7.26
CA ARG A 103 2.90 -12.09 -6.49
C ARG A 103 2.65 -12.16 -4.99
N LEU A 104 1.37 -12.19 -4.59
CA LEU A 104 0.97 -12.34 -3.20
C LEU A 104 1.48 -13.66 -2.60
N MET A 105 1.32 -14.76 -3.33
CA MET A 105 1.84 -16.09 -2.93
C MET A 105 3.37 -16.13 -2.90
N ALA A 106 4.04 -15.34 -3.72
CA ALA A 106 5.50 -15.17 -3.71
C ALA A 106 6.00 -14.24 -2.59
N GLY A 107 5.10 -13.58 -1.83
CA GLY A 107 5.47 -12.65 -0.76
C GLY A 107 6.07 -11.33 -1.27
N GLU A 108 5.74 -10.90 -2.50
CA GLU A 108 6.29 -9.68 -3.11
C GLU A 108 5.73 -8.38 -2.52
N TYR A 109 4.70 -8.44 -1.68
CA TYR A 109 4.10 -7.28 -1.03
C TYR A 109 4.37 -7.32 0.48
N ASP A 110 4.81 -6.22 1.05
CA ASP A 110 4.98 -6.08 2.50
C ASP A 110 3.62 -5.94 3.20
N ILE A 111 2.71 -5.21 2.58
CA ILE A 111 1.31 -5.06 3.00
C ILE A 111 0.45 -5.33 1.77
N ALA A 112 -0.70 -5.95 1.95
CA ALA A 112 -1.60 -6.17 0.83
C ALA A 112 -3.08 -5.95 1.20
N TYR A 113 -3.80 -5.25 0.32
CA TYR A 113 -5.25 -5.21 0.29
C TYR A 113 -5.75 -6.30 -0.64
N MET A 114 -6.30 -7.34 -0.06
CA MET A 114 -6.67 -8.57 -0.78
C MET A 114 -8.08 -9.01 -0.47
N ASN A 115 -8.68 -9.77 -1.38
CA ASN A 115 -10.01 -10.31 -1.13
C ASN A 115 -10.00 -11.37 0.00
N PRO A 116 -11.14 -11.65 0.63
CA PRO A 116 -11.23 -12.58 1.77
C PRO A 116 -10.67 -13.98 1.48
N TYR A 117 -10.93 -14.50 0.29
CA TYR A 117 -10.42 -15.83 -0.10
C TYR A 117 -8.89 -15.83 -0.26
N HIS A 118 -8.31 -14.79 -0.87
CA HIS A 118 -6.85 -14.66 -0.94
C HIS A 118 -6.23 -14.65 0.46
N PHE A 119 -6.82 -13.92 1.40
CA PHE A 119 -6.33 -13.87 2.77
C PHE A 119 -6.32 -15.26 3.43
N THR A 120 -7.38 -16.05 3.27
CA THR A 120 -7.40 -17.43 3.82
C THR A 120 -6.36 -18.36 3.20
N LEU A 121 -5.92 -18.08 1.96
CA LEU A 121 -4.86 -18.84 1.31
C LEU A 121 -3.46 -18.49 1.82
N VAL A 122 -3.18 -17.19 2.03
CA VAL A 122 -1.84 -16.68 2.32
C VAL A 122 -1.57 -16.42 3.79
N ASN A 123 -2.57 -16.53 4.65
CA ASN A 123 -2.42 -16.30 6.08
C ASN A 123 -1.37 -17.23 6.71
N GLN A 124 -1.30 -18.49 6.30
CA GLN A 124 -0.30 -19.44 6.80
C GLN A 124 0.95 -19.50 5.95
N ASN A 125 0.81 -19.40 4.64
CA ASN A 125 1.91 -19.50 3.69
C ASN A 125 1.65 -18.60 2.45
N PRO A 126 2.49 -17.58 2.19
CA PRO A 126 3.79 -17.27 2.79
C PRO A 126 3.73 -16.70 4.21
N GLY A 127 2.57 -16.34 4.71
CA GLY A 127 2.34 -15.77 6.04
C GLY A 127 2.03 -14.29 5.96
N TYR A 128 0.73 -13.97 6.06
CA TYR A 128 0.22 -12.60 6.19
C TYR A 128 -0.71 -12.54 7.40
N MET A 129 -0.48 -11.58 8.28
CA MET A 129 -1.32 -11.32 9.45
C MET A 129 -2.29 -10.16 9.16
N ALA A 130 -3.52 -10.29 9.59
CA ALA A 130 -4.50 -9.22 9.46
C ALA A 130 -4.09 -7.97 10.26
N LEU A 131 -4.10 -6.81 9.59
CA LEU A 131 -3.95 -5.49 10.22
C LEU A 131 -5.31 -4.82 10.42
N ALA A 132 -6.09 -4.74 9.33
CA ALA A 132 -7.34 -4.00 9.33
C ALA A 132 -8.30 -4.50 8.26
N ARG A 133 -9.54 -4.03 8.37
CA ARG A 133 -10.60 -4.15 7.37
C ARG A 133 -11.46 -2.90 7.34
N ALA A 134 -12.27 -2.73 6.30
CA ALA A 134 -13.22 -1.64 6.24
C ALA A 134 -14.21 -1.69 7.42
N LYS A 135 -14.39 -0.54 8.10
CA LYS A 135 -15.27 -0.40 9.28
C LYS A 135 -16.73 -0.60 8.86
N ASN A 136 -17.47 -1.39 9.64
CA ASN A 136 -18.91 -1.60 9.48
C ASN A 136 -19.35 -2.07 8.08
N LYS A 137 -18.45 -2.68 7.32
CA LYS A 137 -18.77 -3.19 5.97
C LYS A 137 -18.76 -4.73 5.94
N ARG A 138 -19.61 -5.26 5.06
CA ARG A 138 -19.58 -6.66 4.62
C ARG A 138 -19.35 -6.66 3.12
N ILE A 139 -18.62 -7.64 2.60
CA ILE A 139 -18.52 -7.82 1.15
C ILE A 139 -19.70 -8.64 0.64
N THR A 140 -20.38 -8.12 -0.37
CA THR A 140 -21.46 -8.81 -1.06
C THR A 140 -21.15 -8.91 -2.55
N GLY A 141 -21.36 -10.10 -3.12
CA GLY A 141 -21.40 -10.29 -4.54
C GLY A 141 -22.73 -9.82 -5.11
N ILE A 142 -22.70 -9.41 -6.36
CA ILE A 142 -23.89 -9.02 -7.10
C ILE A 142 -23.86 -9.65 -8.49
N ILE A 143 -25.05 -9.89 -9.05
CA ILE A 143 -25.22 -10.10 -10.48
C ILE A 143 -25.88 -8.86 -11.05
N VAL A 144 -25.29 -8.30 -12.09
CA VAL A 144 -25.81 -7.13 -12.80
C VAL A 144 -26.28 -7.52 -14.18
N ALA A 145 -27.32 -6.85 -14.63
CA ALA A 145 -27.83 -6.93 -16.00
C ALA A 145 -28.06 -5.52 -16.55
N ARG A 146 -28.29 -5.40 -17.85
CA ARG A 146 -28.59 -4.11 -18.48
C ARG A 146 -29.96 -3.61 -18.04
N ARG A 147 -30.05 -2.36 -17.60
CA ARG A 147 -31.31 -1.70 -17.24
C ARG A 147 -32.24 -1.61 -18.44
N GLY A 148 -33.53 -1.70 -18.23
CA GLY A 148 -34.57 -1.65 -19.28
C GLY A 148 -34.83 -3.00 -19.95
N LYS A 149 -34.05 -4.04 -19.65
CA LYS A 149 -34.40 -5.44 -19.89
C LYS A 149 -34.72 -6.07 -18.55
N SER A 150 -35.96 -6.50 -18.35
CA SER A 150 -36.34 -7.22 -17.13
C SER A 150 -35.73 -8.61 -17.16
N VAL A 151 -34.43 -8.72 -16.82
CA VAL A 151 -33.72 -10.00 -16.77
C VAL A 151 -33.98 -10.62 -15.40
N SER A 152 -34.67 -11.75 -15.38
CA SER A 152 -34.82 -12.59 -14.18
C SER A 152 -33.64 -13.54 -14.04
N LEU A 153 -33.49 -14.14 -12.85
CA LEU A 153 -32.43 -15.13 -12.63
C LEU A 153 -32.62 -16.38 -13.53
N ASP A 154 -33.86 -16.78 -13.78
CA ASP A 154 -34.19 -17.96 -14.62
C ASP A 154 -33.75 -17.76 -16.07
N GLU A 155 -33.74 -16.52 -16.57
CA GLU A 155 -33.25 -16.21 -17.92
C GLU A 155 -31.73 -16.34 -18.09
N LEU A 156 -31.00 -16.53 -16.97
CA LEU A 156 -29.56 -16.83 -16.96
C LEU A 156 -29.29 -18.30 -17.30
N GLN A 157 -30.31 -19.14 -17.30
CA GLN A 157 -30.19 -20.57 -17.63
C GLN A 157 -29.54 -20.77 -19.01
N ASP A 158 -28.47 -21.57 -19.02
CA ASP A 158 -27.65 -21.92 -20.19
C ASP A 158 -27.03 -20.71 -20.93
N LYS A 159 -26.90 -19.57 -20.26
CA LYS A 159 -26.25 -18.35 -20.80
C LYS A 159 -24.78 -18.24 -20.42
N THR A 160 -24.06 -17.44 -21.21
CA THR A 160 -22.71 -17.02 -20.85
C THR A 160 -22.79 -15.79 -19.94
N ILE A 161 -22.25 -15.90 -18.73
CA ILE A 161 -22.19 -14.84 -17.72
C ILE A 161 -20.74 -14.38 -17.54
N ALA A 162 -20.51 -13.06 -17.53
CA ALA A 162 -19.18 -12.49 -17.35
C ALA A 162 -18.79 -12.45 -15.87
N PHE A 163 -17.53 -12.79 -15.57
CA PHE A 163 -16.91 -12.69 -14.24
C PHE A 163 -15.51 -12.09 -14.35
N PRO A 164 -14.99 -11.38 -13.30
CA PRO A 164 -13.68 -10.75 -13.41
C PRO A 164 -12.54 -11.77 -13.49
N ALA A 165 -12.51 -12.76 -12.61
CA ALA A 165 -11.48 -13.79 -12.53
C ALA A 165 -12.00 -15.00 -11.74
N PRO A 166 -11.43 -16.21 -11.89
CA PRO A 166 -11.90 -17.41 -11.20
C PRO A 166 -11.92 -17.26 -9.67
N ARG A 167 -10.88 -16.63 -9.10
CA ARG A 167 -10.71 -16.45 -7.65
C ARG A 167 -11.11 -15.06 -7.13
N ALA A 168 -11.92 -14.30 -7.87
CA ALA A 168 -12.58 -13.09 -7.38
C ALA A 168 -13.70 -13.49 -6.42
N PHE A 169 -13.43 -13.48 -5.11
CA PHE A 169 -14.24 -14.07 -4.05
C PHE A 169 -15.74 -13.80 -4.20
N ALA A 170 -16.21 -12.59 -3.90
CA ALA A 170 -17.65 -12.32 -3.92
C ALA A 170 -18.22 -12.20 -5.36
N ALA A 171 -17.42 -11.67 -6.31
CA ALA A 171 -17.88 -11.48 -7.68
C ALA A 171 -17.98 -12.77 -8.48
N SER A 172 -17.17 -13.79 -8.19
CA SER A 172 -17.12 -15.05 -8.93
C SER A 172 -17.48 -16.24 -8.05
N ILE A 173 -16.70 -16.51 -7.00
CA ILE A 173 -16.87 -17.74 -6.21
C ILE A 173 -18.26 -17.78 -5.57
N ILE A 174 -18.64 -16.75 -4.82
CA ILE A 174 -19.91 -16.73 -4.09
C ILE A 174 -21.08 -16.60 -5.04
N THR A 175 -21.02 -15.69 -6.02
CA THR A 175 -22.13 -15.52 -6.99
C THR A 175 -22.39 -16.79 -7.81
N GLN A 176 -21.34 -17.47 -8.28
CA GLN A 176 -21.49 -18.72 -9.02
C GLN A 176 -22.04 -19.84 -8.13
N SER A 177 -21.53 -19.94 -6.90
CA SER A 177 -22.01 -20.94 -5.94
C SER A 177 -23.51 -20.76 -5.64
N GLU A 178 -23.94 -19.54 -5.35
CA GLU A 178 -25.34 -19.26 -5.01
C GLU A 178 -26.28 -19.42 -6.24
N LEU A 179 -25.83 -19.09 -7.46
CA LEU A 179 -26.59 -19.39 -8.68
C LEU A 179 -26.73 -20.89 -8.89
N ALA A 180 -25.66 -21.66 -8.69
CA ALA A 180 -25.69 -23.13 -8.79
C ALA A 180 -26.62 -23.76 -7.74
N GLN A 181 -26.61 -23.28 -6.49
CA GLN A 181 -27.54 -23.72 -5.44
C GLN A 181 -29.00 -23.45 -5.78
N LYS A 182 -29.28 -22.42 -6.60
CA LYS A 182 -30.63 -22.14 -7.15
C LYS A 182 -30.98 -22.99 -8.38
N GLY A 183 -30.10 -23.89 -8.78
CA GLY A 183 -30.30 -24.76 -9.93
C GLY A 183 -30.01 -24.12 -11.29
N ILE A 184 -29.48 -22.90 -11.32
CA ILE A 184 -29.19 -22.16 -12.57
C ILE A 184 -27.85 -22.65 -13.12
N LYS A 185 -27.90 -23.26 -14.31
CA LYS A 185 -26.72 -23.66 -15.09
C LYS A 185 -26.31 -22.51 -16.01
N PHE A 186 -25.04 -22.23 -16.11
CA PHE A 186 -24.49 -21.16 -16.96
C PHE A 186 -23.04 -21.48 -17.35
N THR A 187 -22.52 -20.75 -18.34
CA THR A 187 -21.12 -20.83 -18.74
C THR A 187 -20.40 -19.59 -18.25
N PRO A 188 -19.40 -19.69 -17.33
CA PRO A 188 -18.65 -18.55 -16.86
C PRO A 188 -17.65 -18.08 -17.93
N LYS A 189 -17.56 -16.76 -18.17
CA LYS A 189 -16.54 -16.11 -18.99
C LYS A 189 -15.76 -15.13 -18.15
N TYR A 190 -14.47 -15.38 -17.99
CA TYR A 190 -13.57 -14.48 -17.23
C TYR A 190 -13.00 -13.39 -18.13
N VAL A 191 -13.15 -12.11 -17.73
CA VAL A 191 -12.86 -10.93 -18.55
C VAL A 191 -11.78 -10.00 -17.95
N GLY A 192 -11.10 -10.42 -16.89
CA GLY A 192 -9.89 -9.81 -16.33
C GLY A 192 -10.12 -8.78 -15.24
N SER A 193 -11.24 -8.01 -15.22
CA SER A 193 -11.52 -7.00 -14.20
C SER A 193 -13.02 -6.80 -13.99
N HIS A 194 -13.38 -6.17 -12.86
CA HIS A 194 -14.78 -5.80 -12.59
C HIS A 194 -15.30 -4.78 -13.60
N ASP A 195 -14.48 -3.78 -13.97
CA ASP A 195 -14.85 -2.78 -14.96
C ASP A 195 -15.15 -3.42 -16.33
N SER A 196 -14.36 -4.44 -16.72
CA SER A 196 -14.60 -5.20 -17.97
C SER A 196 -15.91 -5.97 -17.93
N VAL A 197 -16.31 -6.51 -16.76
CA VAL A 197 -17.62 -7.16 -16.58
C VAL A 197 -18.74 -6.16 -16.83
N TYR A 198 -18.73 -5.03 -16.12
CA TYR A 198 -19.80 -4.01 -16.21
C TYR A 198 -19.93 -3.43 -17.63
N LEU A 199 -18.79 -3.12 -18.26
CA LEU A 199 -18.77 -2.63 -19.64
C LEU A 199 -19.24 -3.70 -20.64
N GLY A 200 -18.89 -4.96 -20.44
CA GLY A 200 -19.32 -6.08 -21.27
C GLY A 200 -20.83 -6.28 -21.22
N VAL A 201 -21.43 -6.19 -20.04
CA VAL A 201 -22.89 -6.25 -19.84
C VAL A 201 -23.57 -5.03 -20.49
N LEU A 202 -23.03 -3.82 -20.24
CA LEU A 202 -23.56 -2.59 -20.81
C LEU A 202 -23.58 -2.61 -22.35
N LYS A 203 -22.50 -3.12 -22.96
CA LYS A 203 -22.40 -3.28 -24.43
C LYS A 203 -23.23 -4.42 -24.99
N GLY A 204 -23.89 -5.24 -24.15
CA GLY A 204 -24.69 -6.38 -24.54
C GLY A 204 -23.89 -7.60 -25.03
N LEU A 205 -22.58 -7.66 -24.73
CA LEU A 205 -21.72 -8.82 -24.98
C LEU A 205 -22.11 -10.02 -24.10
N TYR A 206 -22.63 -9.74 -22.90
CA TYR A 206 -23.12 -10.71 -21.94
C TYR A 206 -24.48 -10.29 -21.41
N ILE A 207 -25.36 -11.26 -21.16
CA ILE A 207 -26.71 -10.99 -20.62
C ILE A 207 -26.60 -10.44 -19.18
N ALA A 208 -25.62 -10.95 -18.39
CA ALA A 208 -25.38 -10.58 -17.01
C ALA A 208 -23.89 -10.73 -16.66
N GLY A 209 -23.51 -10.20 -15.50
CA GLY A 209 -22.15 -10.34 -14.99
C GLY A 209 -22.06 -10.29 -13.48
N GLY A 210 -21.09 -11.02 -12.93
CA GLY A 210 -20.77 -11.04 -11.50
C GLY A 210 -19.90 -9.86 -11.12
N GLY A 211 -20.22 -9.23 -9.99
CA GLY A 211 -19.51 -8.07 -9.47
C GLY A 211 -19.50 -8.01 -7.95
N VAL A 212 -18.93 -6.94 -7.41
CA VAL A 212 -18.96 -6.60 -5.98
C VAL A 212 -19.71 -5.29 -5.82
N LYS A 213 -20.63 -5.21 -4.85
CA LYS A 213 -21.46 -4.03 -4.64
C LYS A 213 -20.62 -2.74 -4.56
N ARG A 214 -19.52 -2.74 -3.82
CA ARG A 214 -18.61 -1.58 -3.69
C ARG A 214 -18.06 -1.09 -5.03
N THR A 215 -17.59 -2.00 -5.90
CA THR A 215 -17.05 -1.61 -7.22
C THR A 215 -18.13 -1.12 -8.16
N PHE A 216 -19.35 -1.67 -8.07
CA PHE A 216 -20.51 -1.18 -8.81
C PHE A 216 -20.91 0.23 -8.37
N GLU A 217 -20.96 0.51 -7.08
CA GLU A 217 -21.30 1.83 -6.52
C GLU A 217 -20.26 2.90 -6.91
N SER A 218 -19.01 2.51 -7.13
CA SER A 218 -17.93 3.42 -7.56
C SER A 218 -17.85 3.64 -9.09
N LEU A 219 -18.80 3.08 -9.86
CA LEU A 219 -18.88 3.35 -11.31
C LEU A 219 -19.32 4.80 -11.57
N PRO A 220 -18.87 5.42 -12.68
CA PRO A 220 -19.47 6.65 -13.16
C PRO A 220 -20.97 6.48 -13.37
N SER A 221 -21.75 7.55 -13.10
CA SER A 221 -23.23 7.52 -13.27
C SER A 221 -23.66 7.10 -14.65
N GLU A 222 -22.94 7.53 -15.69
CA GLU A 222 -23.21 7.21 -17.08
C GLU A 222 -23.20 5.70 -17.38
N ILE A 223 -22.45 4.92 -16.59
CA ILE A 223 -22.40 3.46 -16.70
C ILE A 223 -23.37 2.83 -15.72
N LYS A 224 -23.30 3.27 -14.44
CA LYS A 224 -24.10 2.69 -13.36
C LYS A 224 -25.60 2.77 -13.62
N ASP A 225 -26.08 3.92 -14.11
CA ASP A 225 -27.50 4.16 -14.34
C ASP A 225 -28.08 3.34 -15.51
N GLN A 226 -27.24 2.74 -16.33
CA GLN A 226 -27.63 1.83 -17.41
C GLN A 226 -27.61 0.36 -17.00
N LEU A 227 -27.19 0.06 -15.76
CA LEU A 227 -27.16 -1.29 -15.21
C LEU A 227 -28.13 -1.43 -14.03
N SER A 228 -28.58 -2.63 -13.76
CA SER A 228 -29.40 -2.99 -12.61
C SER A 228 -28.80 -4.19 -11.90
N ILE A 229 -28.81 -4.15 -10.55
CA ILE A 229 -28.50 -5.33 -9.74
C ILE A 229 -29.76 -6.21 -9.75
N ILE A 230 -29.63 -7.44 -10.27
CA ILE A 230 -30.71 -8.43 -10.33
C ILE A 230 -30.60 -9.50 -9.24
N TYR A 231 -29.41 -9.58 -8.59
CA TYR A 231 -29.18 -10.48 -7.46
C TYR A 231 -28.08 -9.94 -6.54
N THR A 232 -28.22 -10.18 -5.24
CA THR A 232 -27.22 -9.86 -4.21
C THR A 232 -27.03 -11.08 -3.31
N THR A 233 -25.78 -11.49 -3.09
CA THR A 233 -25.43 -12.64 -2.26
C THR A 233 -25.50 -12.32 -0.78
N ALA A 234 -25.36 -13.33 0.07
CA ALA A 234 -25.02 -13.13 1.48
C ALA A 234 -23.75 -12.27 1.64
N GLY A 235 -23.65 -11.61 2.81
CA GLY A 235 -22.51 -10.76 3.13
C GLY A 235 -21.45 -11.53 3.94
N TYR A 236 -20.17 -11.30 3.65
CA TYR A 236 -19.02 -11.90 4.31
C TYR A 236 -18.07 -10.84 4.86
N THR A 237 -17.12 -11.25 5.69
CA THR A 237 -16.04 -10.35 6.16
C THR A 237 -15.32 -9.77 4.95
N PRO A 238 -15.09 -8.43 4.91
CA PRO A 238 -14.61 -7.76 3.70
C PRO A 238 -13.12 -8.01 3.46
N HIS A 239 -12.55 -7.34 2.46
CA HIS A 239 -11.13 -7.40 2.12
C HIS A 239 -10.25 -7.17 3.34
N ALA A 240 -9.21 -7.98 3.45
CA ALA A 240 -8.15 -7.81 4.43
C ALA A 240 -7.15 -6.75 3.96
N ILE A 241 -6.73 -5.89 4.86
CA ILE A 241 -5.42 -5.27 4.82
C ILE A 241 -4.56 -6.12 5.73
N ALA A 242 -3.57 -6.80 5.16
CA ALA A 242 -2.73 -7.73 5.89
C ALA A 242 -1.24 -7.41 5.66
N VAL A 243 -0.41 -7.65 6.67
CA VAL A 243 1.03 -7.42 6.65
C VAL A 243 1.75 -8.76 6.55
N SER A 244 2.82 -8.82 5.77
CA SER A 244 3.70 -9.98 5.67
C SER A 244 4.43 -10.20 7.01
N ASN A 245 4.62 -11.46 7.39
CA ASN A 245 5.41 -11.85 8.57
C ASN A 245 6.89 -11.44 8.44
N ASN A 246 7.34 -11.04 7.26
CA ASN A 246 8.70 -10.54 7.03
C ASN A 246 8.89 -9.06 7.41
N VAL A 247 7.81 -8.34 7.67
CA VAL A 247 7.87 -6.94 8.13
C VAL A 247 8.18 -6.92 9.63
N ASP A 248 9.11 -6.06 10.00
CA ASP A 248 9.53 -5.88 11.39
C ASP A 248 8.34 -5.64 12.33
N GLU A 249 8.39 -6.23 13.52
CA GLU A 249 7.31 -6.14 14.50
C GLU A 249 7.07 -4.69 14.97
N GLU A 250 8.14 -3.90 15.13
CA GLU A 250 8.03 -2.50 15.54
C GLU A 250 7.31 -1.68 14.46
N ILE A 251 7.62 -1.91 13.19
CA ILE A 251 6.92 -1.31 12.05
C ILE A 251 5.46 -1.75 12.04
N THR A 252 5.19 -3.03 12.23
CA THR A 252 3.82 -3.57 12.29
C THR A 252 2.99 -2.93 13.39
N LEU A 253 3.57 -2.73 14.58
CA LEU A 253 2.91 -2.04 15.69
C LEU A 253 2.65 -0.56 15.37
N ALA A 254 3.60 0.13 14.72
CA ALA A 254 3.43 1.51 14.27
C ALA A 254 2.27 1.62 13.24
N LEU A 255 2.20 0.71 12.28
CA LEU A 255 1.11 0.64 11.30
C LEU A 255 -0.26 0.42 11.98
N ARG A 256 -0.36 -0.48 12.96
CA ARG A 256 -1.60 -0.72 13.74
C ARG A 256 -2.04 0.53 14.49
N LYS A 257 -1.10 1.20 15.18
CA LYS A 257 -1.38 2.42 15.92
C LYS A 257 -1.86 3.55 14.99
N ALA A 258 -1.23 3.69 13.83
CA ALA A 258 -1.60 4.68 12.83
C ALA A 258 -3.01 4.46 12.27
N ILE A 259 -3.49 3.21 12.10
CA ILE A 259 -4.85 2.91 11.66
C ILE A 259 -5.90 3.52 12.59
N SER A 260 -5.69 3.47 13.90
CA SER A 260 -6.60 4.08 14.87
C SER A 260 -6.64 5.61 14.72
N GLN A 261 -5.48 6.23 14.49
CA GLN A 261 -5.36 7.69 14.31
C GLN A 261 -5.96 8.17 12.98
N LEU A 262 -5.87 7.36 11.91
CA LEU A 262 -6.47 7.67 10.61
C LEU A 262 -7.98 7.89 10.68
N ASN A 263 -8.68 7.16 11.56
CA ASN A 263 -10.13 7.30 11.70
C ASN A 263 -10.56 8.65 12.24
N ASP A 264 -9.70 9.34 12.99
CA ASP A 264 -9.96 10.66 13.56
C ASP A 264 -9.29 11.79 12.75
N ASP A 265 -8.57 11.44 11.67
CA ASP A 265 -7.83 12.38 10.84
C ASP A 265 -8.70 12.93 9.69
N PRO A 266 -8.94 14.26 9.61
CA PRO A 266 -9.79 14.85 8.57
C PRO A 266 -9.29 14.58 7.14
N LYS A 267 -7.96 14.53 6.91
CA LYS A 267 -7.39 14.24 5.60
C LYS A 267 -7.62 12.78 5.19
N ALA A 268 -7.60 11.87 6.15
CA ALA A 268 -7.90 10.46 5.89
C ALA A 268 -9.39 10.24 5.59
N GLN A 269 -10.30 11.05 6.14
CA GLN A 269 -11.74 10.98 5.84
C GLN A 269 -12.03 11.21 4.35
N GLU A 270 -11.35 12.17 3.71
CA GLU A 270 -11.45 12.37 2.26
C GLU A 270 -11.00 11.12 1.48
N SER A 271 -9.91 10.49 1.93
CA SER A 271 -9.40 9.26 1.32
C SER A 271 -10.35 8.08 1.51
N PHE A 272 -10.99 7.95 2.68
CA PHE A 272 -12.01 6.93 2.93
C PHE A 272 -13.23 7.10 2.01
N ALA A 273 -13.65 8.34 1.76
CA ALA A 273 -14.71 8.63 0.81
C ALA A 273 -14.37 8.19 -0.62
N LEU A 274 -13.13 8.41 -1.09
CA LEU A 274 -12.65 7.91 -2.38
C LEU A 274 -12.71 6.38 -2.49
N LEU A 275 -12.47 5.69 -1.38
CA LEU A 275 -12.53 4.23 -1.28
C LEU A 275 -13.94 3.68 -1.03
N ASN A 276 -14.92 4.56 -0.81
CA ASN A 276 -16.30 4.22 -0.43
C ASN A 276 -16.35 3.34 0.84
N ILE A 277 -15.59 3.75 1.87
CA ILE A 277 -15.58 3.12 3.19
C ILE A 277 -15.73 4.18 4.29
N ASP A 278 -16.19 3.77 5.48
CA ASP A 278 -16.44 4.66 6.61
C ASP A 278 -15.22 4.76 7.56
N GLY A 279 -14.07 4.23 7.13
CA GLY A 279 -12.85 4.12 7.92
C GLY A 279 -12.31 2.70 7.96
N LEU A 280 -11.26 2.50 8.76
CA LEU A 280 -10.62 1.21 9.00
C LEU A 280 -10.84 0.78 10.45
N GLN A 281 -11.09 -0.50 10.68
CA GLN A 281 -11.02 -1.10 12.01
C GLN A 281 -9.89 -2.12 12.06
N LEU A 282 -9.18 -2.16 13.18
CA LEU A 282 -8.20 -3.20 13.45
C LEU A 282 -8.86 -4.58 13.34
N ALA A 283 -8.12 -5.53 12.81
CA ALA A 283 -8.61 -6.85 12.54
C ALA A 283 -7.65 -7.92 13.07
N GLN A 284 -8.19 -9.10 13.27
CA GLN A 284 -7.49 -10.34 13.64
C GLN A 284 -7.78 -11.40 12.59
N ASP A 285 -6.92 -12.41 12.48
CA ASP A 285 -7.05 -13.47 11.49
C ASP A 285 -8.39 -14.23 11.61
N GLN A 286 -8.89 -14.37 12.83
CA GLN A 286 -10.17 -15.04 13.12
C GLN A 286 -11.39 -14.31 12.55
N ASP A 287 -11.28 -13.02 12.21
CA ASP A 287 -12.39 -12.26 11.63
C ASP A 287 -12.87 -12.85 10.30
N TRP A 288 -12.02 -13.61 9.59
CA TRP A 288 -12.36 -14.29 8.33
C TRP A 288 -12.81 -15.75 8.50
N GLN A 289 -13.16 -16.18 9.72
CA GLN A 289 -13.63 -17.55 9.96
C GLN A 289 -14.90 -17.87 9.16
N ASP A 290 -15.76 -16.88 8.88
CA ASP A 290 -16.95 -17.03 8.02
C ASP A 290 -16.58 -17.41 6.56
N VAL A 291 -15.42 -17.01 6.09
CA VAL A 291 -14.89 -17.36 4.75
C VAL A 291 -14.23 -18.75 4.78
N VAL A 292 -13.47 -19.04 5.83
CA VAL A 292 -12.84 -20.36 6.02
C VAL A 292 -13.90 -21.47 6.06
N GLN A 293 -15.03 -21.23 6.74
CA GLN A 293 -16.14 -22.18 6.86
C GLN A 293 -16.85 -22.51 5.54
N LEU A 294 -16.65 -21.70 4.48
CA LEU A 294 -17.18 -21.99 3.16
C LEU A 294 -16.53 -23.23 2.51
N GLY A 295 -15.38 -23.69 3.02
CA GLY A 295 -14.69 -24.86 2.48
C GLY A 295 -14.30 -24.74 1.01
N ILE A 296 -14.02 -23.51 0.53
CA ILE A 296 -13.64 -23.27 -0.87
C ILE A 296 -12.33 -24.03 -1.13
N SER A 297 -12.36 -24.92 -2.12
CA SER A 297 -11.18 -25.72 -2.52
C SER A 297 -10.04 -24.81 -2.97
N ARG A 298 -8.83 -25.15 -2.53
CA ARG A 298 -7.57 -24.43 -2.86
C ARG A 298 -7.12 -24.68 -4.29
#